data_18aabeb4a74752f0074922583d8b10ca
#
_entry.id   18aabeb4a74752f0074922583d8b10ca
#
_cell.length_a   1.000
_cell.length_b   1.000
_cell.length_c   1.000
_cell.angle_alpha   90.00
_cell.angle_beta   90.00
_cell.angle_gamma   90.00
#
_symmetry.space_group_name_H-M   'P 1'
#
loop_
_entity.id
_entity.type
_entity.pdbx_description
1 polymer ?
#
loop_
_entity_poly.entity_id
_entity_poly.type
_entity_poly.pdbx_seq_one_letter_code
_entity_poly.pdbx_strand_id
1 'polypeptide(L)' 'RSSDLFFVIENLAHSMSKEAKTIGMPLEELIEILTMIYEEDD' A
#
# COMPACT_ATOMS: atom_id res chain seq x y z
N ARG A 1 -0.39 -12.20 16.48
CA ARG A 1 1.01 -12.50 16.28
C ARG A 1 1.58 -11.60 15.20
N SER A 2 2.80 -11.10 15.39
CA SER A 2 3.34 -10.10 14.46
C SER A 2 3.57 -10.68 13.06
N SER A 3 3.91 -11.96 12.96
CA SER A 3 4.11 -12.56 11.64
C SER A 3 2.78 -12.64 10.87
N ASP A 4 1.68 -12.83 11.56
CA ASP A 4 0.37 -12.83 10.91
C ASP A 4 0.01 -11.45 10.41
N LEU A 5 0.33 -10.42 11.20
CA LEU A 5 0.08 -9.04 10.77
C LEU A 5 0.94 -8.66 9.58
N PHE A 6 2.18 -9.14 9.57
CA PHE A 6 3.05 -8.92 8.43
C PHE A 6 2.42 -9.49 7.16
N PHE A 7 1.89 -10.68 7.28
CA PHE A 7 1.23 -11.36 6.15
C PHE A 7 0.05 -10.55 5.64
N VAL A 8 -0.75 -10.02 6.56
CA VAL A 8 -1.91 -9.22 6.19
C VAL A 8 -1.47 -7.98 5.41
N ILE A 9 -0.46 -7.30 5.92
CA ILE A 9 0.03 -6.10 5.26
C ILE A 9 0.59 -6.42 3.88
N GLU A 10 1.31 -7.53 3.76
CA GLU A 10 1.86 -7.95 2.48
C GLU A 10 0.76 -8.21 1.46
N ASN A 11 -0.30 -8.89 1.89
CA ASN A 11 -1.44 -9.17 1.01
C ASN A 11 -2.13 -7.90 0.58
N LEU A 12 -2.29 -6.96 1.50
CA LEU A 12 -2.91 -5.68 1.17
C LEU A 12 -2.05 -4.91 0.17
N ALA A 13 -0.73 -4.98 0.34
CA ALA A 13 0.18 -4.31 -0.58
C ALA A 13 0.09 -4.90 -1.98
N HIS A 14 -0.04 -6.22 -2.06
CA HIS A 14 -0.22 -6.88 -3.36
C HIS A 14 -1.50 -6.40 -4.05
N SER A 15 -2.59 -6.34 -3.31
CA SER A 15 -3.86 -5.88 -3.87
C SER A 15 -3.74 -4.45 -4.35
N MET A 16 -3.15 -3.61 -3.53
CA MET A 16 -2.98 -2.19 -3.86
C MET A 16 -2.14 -2.02 -5.12
N SER A 17 -1.05 -2.77 -5.21
CA SER A 17 -0.18 -2.71 -6.39
C SER A 17 -0.91 -3.13 -7.65
N LYS A 18 -1.72 -4.17 -7.54
CA LYS A 18 -2.49 -4.66 -8.68
C LYS A 18 -3.47 -3.60 -9.15
N GLU A 19 -4.17 -2.97 -8.23
CA GLU A 19 -5.13 -1.93 -8.59
C GLU A 19 -4.43 -0.74 -9.21
N ALA A 20 -3.29 -0.36 -8.65
CA ALA A 20 -2.54 0.78 -9.18
C ALA A 20 -2.10 0.52 -10.61
N LYS A 21 -1.64 -0.68 -10.90
CA LYS A 21 -1.23 -1.04 -12.25
C LYS A 21 -2.41 -1.00 -13.22
N THR A 22 -3.57 -1.40 -12.74
CA THR A 22 -4.78 -1.43 -13.58
C THR A 22 -5.14 -0.04 -14.07
N ILE A 23 -4.98 0.98 -13.24
CA ILE A 23 -5.32 2.34 -13.62
C ILE A 23 -4.11 3.13 -14.14
N GLY A 24 -2.96 2.47 -14.24
CA GLY A 24 -1.75 3.12 -14.78
C GLY A 24 -1.07 4.05 -13.80
N MET A 25 -1.26 3.85 -12.52
CA MET A 25 -0.61 4.68 -11.51
C MET A 25 0.85 4.29 -11.36
N PRO A 26 1.79 5.24 -11.49
CA PRO A 26 3.21 4.92 -11.28
C PRO A 26 3.52 4.70 -9.81
N LEU A 27 4.63 4.02 -9.55
CA LEU A 27 5.02 3.69 -8.19
C LEU A 27 5.21 4.93 -7.32
N GLU A 28 5.77 5.98 -7.88
CA GLU A 28 6.00 7.22 -7.13
C GLU A 28 4.70 7.79 -6.58
N GLU A 29 3.66 7.74 -7.38
CA GLU A 29 2.37 8.27 -6.97
C GLU A 29 1.77 7.40 -5.88
N LEU A 30 1.93 6.11 -6.00
CA LEU A 30 1.44 5.17 -4.98
C LEU A 30 2.14 5.41 -3.65
N ILE A 31 3.45 5.61 -3.69
CA ILE A 31 4.22 5.89 -2.49
C ILE A 31 3.77 7.21 -1.86
N GLU A 32 3.46 8.19 -2.68
CA GLU A 32 3.01 9.49 -2.20
C GLU A 32 1.70 9.37 -1.45
N ILE A 33 0.75 8.62 -2.01
CA ILE A 33 -0.53 8.39 -1.37
C ILE A 33 -0.33 7.69 -0.03
N LEU A 34 0.49 6.67 -0.03
CA LEU A 34 0.72 5.90 1.19
C LEU A 34 1.39 6.75 2.25
N THR A 35 2.32 7.58 1.85
CA THR A 35 3.01 8.47 2.77
C THR A 35 2.03 9.44 3.43
N MET A 36 1.15 10.02 2.64
CA MET A 36 0.14 10.93 3.14
C MET A 36 -0.77 10.27 4.17
N ILE A 37 -1.24 9.08 3.82
CA ILE A 37 -2.13 8.36 4.72
C ILE A 37 -1.43 8.01 6.01
N TYR A 38 -0.20 7.59 5.91
CA TYR A 38 0.59 7.19 7.07
C TYR A 38 0.79 8.38 8.03
N GLU A 39 1.06 9.54 7.48
CA GLU A 39 1.31 10.73 8.30
C GLU A 39 0.02 11.32 8.83
N GLU A 40 -1.05 11.16 8.09
CA GLU A 40 -2.34 11.70 8.46
C GLU A 40 -2.89 11.03 9.72
N ASP A 41 -2.61 9.75 9.85
CA ASP A 41 -3.16 8.92 10.92
C ASP A 41 -2.45 9.14 12.24
N ASP A 42 -1.53 10.02 12.28
CA ASP A 42 -0.80 10.33 13.48
C ASP A 42 -1.62 11.19 14.44
#